data_6d1545b4ca069f40989f4902a707c238
#
_entry.id   6d1545b4ca069f40989f4902a707c238
#
_cell.length_a   1.000
_cell.length_b   1.000
_cell.length_c   1.000
_cell.angle_alpha   90.00
_cell.angle_beta   90.00
_cell.angle_gamma   90.00
#
_symmetry.space_group_name_H-M   'P 1'
#
loop_
_entity.id
_entity.type
_entity.pdbx_description
1 polymer ?
#
loop_
_entity_poly.entity_id
_entity_poly.type
_entity_poly.pdbx_seq_one_letter_code
_entity_poly.pdbx_strand_id
1 'polypeptide(L)'
;MTKYMYDYFTKCLKDIKKDIPKNWENVSYANDTCPSFLFNGFLIFIDHKIENKRELQGYKRFHIINNDDYGNGVKPLLETDEFTKVIKFVNN
;
A
#
# COMPACT_ATOMS: atom_id res chain seq x y z
N MET A 1 6.92 -1.50 16.45
CA MET A 1 5.78 -0.67 15.97
C MET A 1 5.00 -0.12 17.14
N THR A 2 4.66 1.16 17.12
CA THR A 2 3.84 1.73 18.16
C THR A 2 2.38 1.33 17.97
N LYS A 3 1.60 1.34 19.04
CA LYS A 3 0.17 1.03 18.97
C LYS A 3 -0.56 1.97 17.99
N TYR A 4 -0.18 3.24 17.96
CA TYR A 4 -0.77 4.22 17.06
C TYR A 4 -0.59 3.82 15.60
N MET A 5 0.60 3.44 15.19
CA MET A 5 0.88 3.05 13.81
C MET A 5 0.12 1.78 13.44
N TYR A 6 0.01 0.86 14.39
CA TYR A 6 -0.76 -0.37 14.17
C TYR A 6 -2.23 -0.05 13.90
N ASP A 7 -2.80 0.85 14.70
CA ASP A 7 -4.20 1.24 14.53
C ASP A 7 -4.43 1.92 13.18
N TYR A 8 -3.51 2.78 12.75
CA TYR A 8 -3.63 3.45 11.46
C TYR A 8 -3.57 2.45 10.31
N PHE A 9 -2.62 1.50 10.37
CA PHE A 9 -2.50 0.48 9.33
C PHE A 9 -3.77 -0.37 9.26
N THR A 10 -4.35 -0.71 10.39
CA THR A 10 -5.61 -1.46 10.43
C THR A 10 -6.72 -0.67 9.74
N LYS A 11 -6.80 0.63 10.00
CA LYS A 11 -7.82 1.48 9.37
C LYS A 11 -7.63 1.58 7.86
N CYS A 12 -6.39 1.61 7.38
CA CYS A 12 -6.10 1.64 5.95
C CYS A 12 -6.58 0.38 5.24
N LEU A 13 -6.55 -0.77 5.91
CA LEU A 13 -6.87 -2.06 5.30
C LEU A 13 -8.30 -2.52 5.54
N LYS A 14 -9.03 -1.88 6.45
CA LYS A 14 -10.32 -2.36 6.93
C LYS A 14 -11.31 -2.71 5.82
N ASP A 15 -11.44 -1.86 4.82
CA ASP A 15 -12.45 -2.03 3.78
C ASP A 15 -12.06 -3.04 2.70
N ILE A 16 -10.76 -3.35 2.56
CA ILE A 16 -10.28 -4.26 1.53
C ILE A 16 -9.61 -5.51 2.09
N LYS A 17 -9.61 -5.69 3.40
CA LYS A 17 -8.92 -6.81 4.02
C LYS A 17 -9.28 -8.17 3.42
N LYS A 18 -10.54 -8.35 3.07
CA LYS A 18 -11.02 -9.61 2.48
C LYS A 18 -10.57 -9.79 1.04
N ASP A 19 -10.26 -8.69 0.37
CA ASP A 19 -9.89 -8.70 -1.05
C ASP A 19 -8.39 -8.83 -1.27
N ILE A 20 -7.59 -8.67 -0.21
CA ILE A 20 -6.14 -8.81 -0.32
C ILE A 20 -5.79 -10.28 -0.49
N PRO A 21 -5.10 -10.64 -1.60
CA PRO A 21 -4.72 -12.03 -1.81
C PRO A 21 -3.85 -12.57 -0.67
N LYS A 22 -4.07 -13.82 -0.31
CA LYS A 22 -3.35 -14.45 0.80
C LYS A 22 -1.86 -14.64 0.52
N ASN A 23 -1.48 -14.67 -0.75
CA ASN A 23 -0.07 -14.83 -1.12
C ASN A 23 0.71 -13.51 -1.17
N TRP A 24 0.06 -12.39 -0.86
CA TRP A 24 0.78 -11.13 -0.67
C TRP A 24 1.41 -11.12 0.71
N GLU A 25 2.70 -10.83 0.78
CA GLU A 25 3.42 -10.80 2.05
C GLU A 25 3.30 -9.41 2.68
N ASN A 26 2.81 -9.33 3.93
CA ASN A 26 2.76 -8.07 4.65
C ASN A 26 4.16 -7.71 5.13
N VAL A 27 4.72 -6.63 4.58
CA VAL A 27 6.07 -6.17 4.90
C VAL A 27 6.06 -4.79 5.54
N SER A 28 4.93 -4.41 6.14
CA SER A 28 4.77 -3.10 6.77
C SER A 28 5.76 -2.87 7.90
N TYR A 29 6.34 -1.67 7.94
CA TYR A 29 7.25 -1.26 9.00
C TYR A 29 6.64 -0.13 9.83
N ALA A 30 7.06 -0.03 11.10
CA ALA A 30 6.61 1.04 11.98
C ALA A 30 6.93 2.44 11.45
N ASN A 31 8.00 2.55 10.66
CA ASN A 31 8.43 3.84 10.10
C ASN A 31 7.81 4.14 8.74
N ASP A 32 7.02 3.23 8.19
CA ASP A 32 6.33 3.47 6.93
C ASP A 32 5.14 4.41 7.14
N THR A 33 4.80 5.18 6.11
CA THR A 33 3.65 6.07 6.17
C THR A 33 2.32 5.31 6.09
N CYS A 34 2.33 4.13 5.46
CA CYS A 34 1.14 3.30 5.35
C CYS A 34 1.55 1.83 5.19
N PRO A 35 0.59 0.89 5.36
CA PRO A 35 0.92 -0.53 5.21
C PRO A 35 1.38 -0.88 3.81
N SER A 36 2.23 -1.89 3.71
CA SER A 36 2.76 -2.33 2.43
C SER A 36 2.80 -3.84 2.33
N PHE A 37 2.69 -4.32 1.09
CA PHE A 37 2.71 -5.74 0.77
C PHE A 37 3.70 -5.99 -0.36
N LEU A 38 4.33 -7.16 -0.31
CA LEU A 38 5.25 -7.61 -1.33
C LEU A 38 4.62 -8.74 -2.13
N PHE A 39 4.59 -8.61 -3.45
CA PHE A 39 4.10 -9.66 -4.34
C PHE A 39 4.74 -9.50 -5.71
N ASN A 40 5.25 -10.60 -6.25
CA ASN A 40 5.79 -10.66 -7.61
C ASN A 40 6.86 -9.59 -7.89
N GLY A 41 7.66 -9.25 -6.89
CA GLY A 41 8.70 -8.25 -7.02
C GLY A 41 8.20 -6.80 -6.89
N PHE A 42 6.91 -6.61 -6.67
CA PHE A 42 6.32 -5.29 -6.48
C PHE A 42 6.06 -5.00 -5.01
N LEU A 43 6.31 -3.76 -4.61
CA LEU A 43 5.96 -3.28 -3.28
C LEU A 43 4.71 -2.42 -3.42
N ILE A 44 3.64 -2.81 -2.73
CA ILE A 44 2.32 -2.22 -2.85
C ILE A 44 1.97 -1.49 -1.57
N PHE A 45 1.83 -0.16 -1.65
CA PHE A 45 1.45 0.68 -0.51
C PHE A 45 -0.04 0.97 -0.56
N ILE A 46 -0.70 0.86 0.59
CA ILE A 46 -2.16 1.05 0.70
C ILE A 46 -2.44 2.12 1.74
N ASP A 47 -2.91 3.29 1.30
CA ASP A 47 -3.27 4.39 2.18
C ASP A 47 -4.76 4.33 2.55
N HIS A 48 -5.25 5.31 3.28
CA HIS A 48 -6.63 5.34 3.74
C HIS A 48 -7.61 5.55 2.58
N LYS A 49 -8.77 4.91 2.70
CA LYS A 49 -9.84 5.06 1.70
C LYS A 49 -10.30 6.51 1.58
N ILE A 50 -10.46 7.17 2.72
CA ILE A 50 -10.93 8.55 2.76
C ILE A 50 -9.75 9.49 2.54
N GLU A 51 -9.84 10.30 1.47
CA GLU A 51 -8.73 11.12 1.00
C GLU A 51 -8.16 12.04 2.08
N ASN A 52 -9.00 12.73 2.84
CA ASN A 52 -8.52 13.68 3.83
C ASN A 52 -7.94 13.01 5.09
N LYS A 53 -8.02 11.70 5.18
CA LYS A 53 -7.43 10.92 6.29
C LYS A 53 -6.13 10.24 5.89
N ARG A 54 -5.68 10.42 4.64
CA ARG A 54 -4.46 9.78 4.15
C ARG A 54 -3.22 10.42 4.74
N GLU A 55 -2.20 9.60 4.98
CA GLU A 55 -0.88 10.09 5.36
C GLU A 55 -0.25 10.90 4.22
N LEU A 56 -0.43 10.42 2.99
CA LEU A 56 0.10 11.06 1.80
C LEU A 56 -0.98 11.92 1.15
N GLN A 57 -1.14 13.13 1.66
CA GLN A 57 -2.14 14.06 1.15
C GLN A 57 -1.85 14.44 -0.30
N GLY A 58 -2.90 14.46 -1.12
CA GLY A 58 -2.78 14.81 -2.53
C GLY A 58 -2.38 13.65 -3.44
N TYR A 59 -2.15 12.47 -2.87
CA TYR A 59 -1.77 11.28 -3.64
C TYR A 59 -2.92 10.28 -3.71
N LYS A 60 -2.83 9.38 -4.69
CA LYS A 60 -3.81 8.31 -4.81
C LYS A 60 -3.63 7.31 -3.66
N ARG A 61 -4.67 6.49 -3.43
CA ARG A 61 -4.69 5.56 -2.31
C ARG A 61 -3.64 4.46 -2.44
N PHE A 62 -3.47 3.91 -3.65
CA PHE A 62 -2.57 2.78 -3.90
C PHE A 62 -1.38 3.22 -4.71
N HIS A 63 -0.18 2.80 -4.26
CA HIS A 63 1.07 3.10 -4.95
C HIS A 63 1.83 1.79 -5.12
N ILE A 64 2.35 1.56 -6.32
CA ILE A 64 3.15 0.37 -6.60
C ILE A 64 4.51 0.80 -7.08
N ILE A 65 5.56 0.27 -6.46
CA ILE A 65 6.94 0.47 -6.92
C ILE A 65 7.60 -0.89 -7.10
N ASN A 66 8.70 -0.91 -7.85
CA ASN A 66 9.54 -2.09 -7.90
C ASN A 66 10.23 -2.23 -6.54
N ASN A 67 10.21 -3.42 -5.95
CA ASN A 67 10.81 -3.61 -4.63
C ASN A 67 12.30 -3.26 -4.60
N ASP A 68 13.01 -3.47 -5.73
CA ASP A 68 14.42 -3.14 -5.82
C ASP A 68 14.71 -1.64 -5.79
N ASP A 69 13.68 -0.83 -6.04
CA ASP A 69 13.79 0.64 -6.05
C ASP A 69 13.37 1.27 -4.75
N TYR A 70 13.01 0.47 -3.75
CA TYR A 70 12.55 0.97 -2.46
C TYR A 70 13.64 1.85 -1.81
N GLY A 71 13.23 3.04 -1.41
CA GLY A 71 14.15 3.99 -0.78
C GLY A 71 14.96 4.84 -1.75
N ASN A 72 14.82 4.62 -3.06
CA ASN A 72 15.60 5.36 -4.07
C ASN A 72 14.88 6.60 -4.61
N GLY A 73 13.70 6.93 -4.08
CA GLY A 73 12.97 8.13 -4.47
C GLY A 73 12.41 8.10 -5.89
N VAL A 74 12.21 6.92 -6.46
CA VAL A 74 11.65 6.77 -7.80
C VAL A 74 10.14 7.00 -7.80
N LYS A 75 9.60 7.38 -8.95
CA LYS A 75 8.16 7.53 -9.11
C LYS A 75 7.49 6.16 -9.07
N PRO A 76 6.25 6.07 -8.52
CA PRO A 76 5.50 4.83 -8.56
C PRO A 76 5.26 4.35 -9.99
N LEU A 77 5.28 3.04 -10.16
CA LEU A 77 4.92 2.41 -11.45
C LEU A 77 3.42 2.56 -11.71
N LEU A 78 2.63 2.61 -10.67
CA LEU A 78 1.18 2.83 -10.74
C LEU A 78 0.71 3.58 -9.51
N GLU A 79 -0.17 4.55 -9.70
CA GLU A 79 -0.89 5.24 -8.64
C GLU A 79 -2.36 5.21 -9.01
N THR A 80 -3.23 4.71 -8.13
CA THR A 80 -4.64 4.59 -8.42
C THR A 80 -5.45 4.55 -7.13
N ASP A 81 -6.74 4.91 -7.21
CA ASP A 81 -7.69 4.76 -6.12
C ASP A 81 -8.49 3.45 -6.25
N GLU A 82 -8.25 2.67 -7.31
CA GLU A 82 -9.02 1.46 -7.60
C GLU A 82 -8.18 0.21 -7.36
N PHE A 83 -8.61 -0.59 -6.38
CA PHE A 83 -7.89 -1.81 -6.01
C PHE A 83 -7.85 -2.83 -7.15
N THR A 84 -8.91 -2.87 -7.98
CA THR A 84 -8.95 -3.78 -9.12
C THR A 84 -7.81 -3.52 -10.11
N LYS A 85 -7.41 -2.26 -10.27
CA LYS A 85 -6.27 -1.92 -11.13
C LYS A 85 -4.96 -2.39 -10.53
N VAL A 86 -4.85 -2.37 -9.21
CA VAL A 86 -3.67 -2.89 -8.51
C VAL A 86 -3.53 -4.38 -8.77
N ILE A 87 -4.61 -5.14 -8.56
CA ILE A 87 -4.62 -6.58 -8.77
C ILE A 87 -4.22 -6.92 -10.21
N LYS A 88 -4.81 -6.23 -11.17
CA LYS A 88 -4.51 -6.46 -12.59
C LYS A 88 -3.04 -6.17 -12.91
N PHE A 89 -2.50 -5.09 -12.37
CA PHE A 89 -1.14 -4.68 -12.63
C PHE A 89 -0.12 -5.71 -12.12
N VAL A 90 -0.28 -6.16 -10.88
CA VAL A 90 0.72 -7.04 -10.26
C VAL A 90 0.63 -8.48 -10.74
N ASN A 91 -0.46 -8.86 -11.40
CA ASN A 91 -0.65 -10.20 -11.94
C ASN A 91 -0.30 -10.32 -13.43
N ASN A 92 0.13 -9.25 -14.04
CA ASN A 92 0.55 -9.29 -15.46
C ASN A 92 2.01 -9.64 -15.62
#